data_401d4ac1105c8081a5a8a3e6d60406e0
#
_entry.id   401d4ac1105c8081a5a8a3e6d60406e0
#
_cell.length_a   1.000
_cell.length_b   1.000
_cell.length_c   1.000
_cell.angle_alpha   90.00
_cell.angle_beta   90.00
_cell.angle_gamma   90.00
#
_symmetry.space_group_name_H-M   'P 1'
#
loop_
_entity.id
_entity.type
_entity.pdbx_description
1 polymer ?
#
loop_
_entity_poly.entity_id
_entity_poly.type
_entity_poly.pdbx_seq_one_letter_code
_entity_poly.pdbx_strand_id
1 'polypeptide(L)'
;MIPYGDFTFFLIALIALLPVIILGFLGKRSYIYNGVVTAFMIVLIFSSDKHNLFDQKYLSVQLISFIIYVVWQVLLIMFYYHSKPKNNSFSKFVTVMVLSILPLALVKVLQSTWLGGHQIHFHESKLIEFVGFLGISYVTFKSVQLIMEIRDGSIKEIKVWKLIQFISFFPTISSGPIDRYKRFVKDDKKVPTGNEYRELVLKAIHMIMLGFLYKYIVAYFINTYAIMPLQLDLHGFVNLWLYMYAYSLYLFFDFAGYSLFAIAFSYLFGIKTPPNFDKPFKAKNIKDFWNRWHMTLSFWFRDCIYMRSLFYMSRKKLLKSQFAMSNVAFLINFFIMGIWHGIEVYYIVYGLYHAALFIGYDYYERWRKKHPPRWQNGFTTALSIVITFHFVTFGFLIFSGKLI
;
A
#
# COMPACT_ATOMS: atom_id res chain seq x y z
N MET A 1 -8.72 -6.07 -16.90
CA MET A 1 -7.37 -6.74 -17.00
C MET A 1 -6.62 -6.50 -15.69
N ILE A 2 -5.98 -7.52 -15.12
CA ILE A 2 -5.22 -7.35 -13.88
C ILE A 2 -3.95 -6.53 -14.16
N PRO A 3 -3.72 -5.41 -13.46
CA PRO A 3 -2.51 -4.62 -13.66
C PRO A 3 -1.26 -5.44 -13.42
N TYR A 4 -0.33 -5.40 -14.37
CA TYR A 4 0.91 -6.18 -14.32
C TYR A 4 0.69 -7.69 -14.13
N GLY A 5 -0.46 -8.23 -14.59
CA GLY A 5 -0.82 -9.63 -14.42
C GLY A 5 -0.36 -10.53 -15.56
N ASP A 6 -0.22 -9.99 -16.75
CA ASP A 6 0.14 -10.72 -17.97
C ASP A 6 0.97 -9.87 -18.93
N PHE A 7 1.60 -10.51 -19.90
CA PHE A 7 2.45 -9.84 -20.90
C PHE A 7 1.68 -8.86 -21.78
N THR A 8 0.42 -9.14 -22.06
CA THR A 8 -0.45 -8.28 -22.90
C THR A 8 -0.64 -6.91 -22.25
N PHE A 9 -0.80 -6.87 -20.90
CA PHE A 9 -0.87 -5.61 -20.17
C PHE A 9 0.38 -4.76 -20.38
N PHE A 10 1.59 -5.37 -20.28
CA PHE A 10 2.85 -4.63 -20.48
C PHE A 10 2.97 -4.10 -21.90
N LEU A 11 2.61 -4.91 -22.90
CA LEU A 11 2.68 -4.51 -24.31
C LEU A 11 1.76 -3.31 -24.58
N ILE A 12 0.49 -3.38 -24.17
CA ILE A 12 -0.48 -2.29 -24.35
C ILE A 12 -0.03 -1.04 -23.62
N ALA A 13 0.40 -1.17 -22.35
CA ALA A 13 0.85 -0.04 -21.55
C ALA A 13 2.10 0.63 -22.15
N LEU A 14 3.06 -0.14 -22.66
CA LEU A 14 4.25 0.41 -23.32
C LEU A 14 3.90 1.11 -24.63
N ILE A 15 3.03 0.54 -25.46
CA ILE A 15 2.56 1.19 -26.69
C ILE A 15 1.84 2.50 -26.36
N ALA A 16 0.94 2.50 -25.38
CA ALA A 16 0.23 3.71 -24.94
C ALA A 16 1.19 4.79 -24.40
N LEU A 17 2.32 4.39 -23.81
CA LEU A 17 3.32 5.31 -23.26
C LEU A 17 4.36 5.79 -24.28
N LEU A 18 4.42 5.22 -25.50
CA LEU A 18 5.43 5.63 -26.50
C LEU A 18 5.48 7.14 -26.72
N PRO A 19 4.35 7.88 -26.93
CA PRO A 19 4.41 9.32 -27.08
C PRO A 19 4.88 10.05 -25.82
N VAL A 20 4.55 9.55 -24.63
CA VAL A 20 5.06 10.11 -23.36
C VAL A 20 6.59 9.97 -23.29
N ILE A 21 7.10 8.80 -23.69
CA ILE A 21 8.54 8.51 -23.69
C ILE A 21 9.27 9.40 -24.73
N ILE A 22 8.74 9.53 -25.94
CA ILE A 22 9.31 10.39 -26.97
C ILE A 22 9.36 11.85 -26.52
N LEU A 23 8.24 12.36 -25.98
CA LEU A 23 8.19 13.73 -25.44
C LEU A 23 9.18 13.93 -24.28
N GLY A 24 9.32 12.93 -23.42
CA GLY A 24 10.27 12.97 -22.31
C GLY A 24 11.72 13.10 -22.77
N PHE A 25 12.14 12.36 -23.81
CA PHE A 25 13.47 12.51 -24.41
C PHE A 25 13.69 13.89 -25.05
N LEU A 26 12.62 14.50 -25.57
CA LEU A 26 12.65 15.86 -26.11
C LEU A 26 12.61 16.95 -25.03
N GLY A 27 12.62 16.57 -23.73
CA GLY A 27 12.48 17.52 -22.62
C GLY A 27 11.11 18.20 -22.57
N LYS A 28 10.08 17.55 -23.11
CA LYS A 28 8.70 18.05 -23.17
C LYS A 28 7.74 17.16 -22.41
N ARG A 29 6.58 17.71 -22.02
CA ARG A 29 5.49 16.95 -21.37
C ARG A 29 4.14 17.42 -21.92
N SER A 30 3.29 16.48 -22.24
CA SER A 30 1.89 16.76 -22.54
C SER A 30 1.00 16.29 -21.38
N TYR A 31 0.47 17.23 -20.61
CA TYR A 31 -0.46 16.92 -19.51
C TYR A 31 -1.77 16.28 -20.00
N ILE A 32 -2.24 16.71 -21.19
CA ILE A 32 -3.44 16.17 -21.81
C ILE A 32 -3.22 14.70 -22.17
N TYR A 33 -2.12 14.40 -22.86
CA TYR A 33 -1.81 13.03 -23.28
C TYR A 33 -1.59 12.11 -22.07
N ASN A 34 -0.88 12.58 -21.04
CA ASN A 34 -0.73 11.83 -19.79
C ASN A 34 -2.08 11.49 -19.13
N GLY A 35 -3.03 12.44 -19.18
CA GLY A 35 -4.41 12.22 -18.73
C GLY A 35 -5.14 11.17 -19.57
N VAL A 36 -5.04 11.27 -20.92
CA VAL A 36 -5.65 10.31 -21.84
C VAL A 36 -5.10 8.90 -21.63
N VAL A 37 -3.79 8.73 -21.53
CA VAL A 37 -3.17 7.42 -21.25
C VAL A 37 -3.64 6.87 -19.90
N THR A 38 -3.69 7.72 -18.87
CA THR A 38 -4.20 7.30 -17.56
C THR A 38 -5.65 6.85 -17.64
N ALA A 39 -6.52 7.60 -18.32
CA ALA A 39 -7.93 7.25 -18.51
C ALA A 39 -8.07 5.94 -19.32
N PHE A 40 -7.32 5.80 -20.41
CA PHE A 40 -7.29 4.58 -21.22
C PHE A 40 -6.88 3.35 -20.39
N MET A 41 -5.79 3.45 -19.61
CA MET A 41 -5.33 2.36 -18.76
C MET A 41 -6.33 2.03 -17.64
N ILE A 42 -7.03 3.02 -17.08
CA ILE A 42 -8.11 2.80 -16.11
C ILE A 42 -9.26 2.01 -16.76
N VAL A 43 -9.70 2.43 -17.94
CA VAL A 43 -10.72 1.70 -18.70
C VAL A 43 -10.25 0.27 -18.93
N LEU A 44 -9.02 0.05 -19.40
CA LEU A 44 -8.47 -1.27 -19.65
C LEU A 44 -8.44 -2.15 -18.38
N ILE A 45 -8.04 -1.58 -17.23
CA ILE A 45 -7.97 -2.30 -15.95
C ILE A 45 -9.35 -2.73 -15.47
N PHE A 46 -10.34 -1.84 -15.57
CA PHE A 46 -11.65 -2.05 -14.96
C PHE A 46 -12.73 -2.56 -15.90
N SER A 47 -12.49 -2.56 -17.23
CA SER A 47 -13.51 -2.98 -18.21
C SER A 47 -13.47 -4.47 -18.56
N SER A 48 -12.47 -5.26 -18.16
CA SER A 48 -12.37 -6.65 -18.61
C SER A 48 -13.11 -7.62 -17.69
N ASP A 49 -14.30 -8.00 -18.06
CA ASP A 49 -14.82 -9.32 -17.73
C ASP A 49 -14.06 -10.38 -18.56
N LYS A 50 -13.87 -11.56 -17.97
CA LYS A 50 -12.83 -12.56 -18.24
C LYS A 50 -12.64 -13.05 -19.70
N HIS A 51 -13.38 -12.61 -20.72
CA HIS A 51 -13.38 -13.33 -21.99
C HIS A 51 -13.11 -12.57 -23.29
N ASN A 52 -13.32 -11.25 -23.44
CA ASN A 52 -12.92 -10.56 -24.68
C ASN A 52 -12.83 -9.04 -24.52
N LEU A 53 -11.70 -8.44 -24.93
CA LEU A 53 -11.42 -7.00 -24.91
C LEU A 53 -12.37 -6.16 -25.80
N PHE A 54 -13.04 -6.79 -26.76
CA PHE A 54 -13.83 -6.10 -27.80
C PHE A 54 -15.33 -6.44 -27.78
N ASP A 55 -15.78 -7.35 -26.93
CA ASP A 55 -17.15 -7.84 -26.91
C ASP A 55 -18.03 -7.23 -25.80
N GLN A 56 -17.68 -6.00 -25.38
CA GLN A 56 -18.37 -5.33 -24.27
C GLN A 56 -19.57 -4.53 -24.72
N LYS A 57 -20.72 -5.08 -24.46
CA LYS A 57 -22.02 -4.39 -24.65
C LYS A 57 -22.30 -3.29 -23.62
N TYR A 58 -21.57 -3.22 -22.48
CA TYR A 58 -21.82 -2.30 -21.37
C TYR A 58 -20.55 -1.91 -20.60
N LEU A 59 -20.51 -0.70 -20.04
CA LEU A 59 -19.50 -0.27 -19.08
C LEU A 59 -19.52 -1.24 -17.89
N SER A 60 -18.34 -1.78 -17.50
CA SER A 60 -18.30 -2.73 -16.38
C SER A 60 -18.70 -2.05 -15.06
N VAL A 61 -19.36 -2.79 -14.19
CA VAL A 61 -19.78 -2.31 -12.86
C VAL A 61 -18.58 -1.77 -12.09
N GLN A 62 -17.41 -2.42 -12.19
CA GLN A 62 -16.19 -1.98 -11.52
C GLN A 62 -15.68 -0.62 -12.00
N LEU A 63 -15.77 -0.33 -13.30
CA LEU A 63 -15.38 0.98 -13.85
C LEU A 63 -16.31 2.08 -13.35
N ILE A 64 -17.62 1.82 -13.34
CA ILE A 64 -18.61 2.76 -12.82
C ILE A 64 -18.37 3.03 -11.34
N SER A 65 -18.15 1.98 -10.55
CA SER A 65 -17.87 2.07 -9.12
C SER A 65 -16.58 2.86 -8.85
N PHE A 66 -15.53 2.61 -9.61
CA PHE A 66 -14.29 3.37 -9.53
C PHE A 66 -14.53 4.87 -9.81
N ILE A 67 -15.24 5.21 -10.89
CA ILE A 67 -15.53 6.61 -11.25
C ILE A 67 -16.36 7.29 -10.16
N ILE A 68 -17.43 6.65 -9.70
CA ILE A 68 -18.28 7.19 -8.63
C ILE A 68 -17.45 7.43 -7.36
N TYR A 69 -16.60 6.47 -7.01
CA TYR A 69 -15.77 6.58 -5.81
C TYR A 69 -14.71 7.70 -5.92
N VAL A 70 -14.06 7.85 -7.07
CA VAL A 70 -13.12 8.96 -7.30
C VAL A 70 -13.83 10.30 -7.22
N VAL A 71 -15.00 10.42 -7.86
CA VAL A 71 -15.83 11.65 -7.78
C VAL A 71 -16.21 11.94 -6.31
N TRP A 72 -16.66 10.93 -5.57
CA TRP A 72 -16.98 11.03 -4.15
C TRP A 72 -15.80 11.56 -3.33
N GLN A 73 -14.61 10.97 -3.50
CA GLN A 73 -13.41 11.40 -2.77
C GLN A 73 -13.00 12.84 -3.16
N VAL A 74 -13.06 13.19 -4.44
CA VAL A 74 -12.75 14.54 -4.92
C VAL A 74 -13.71 15.55 -4.30
N LEU A 75 -15.02 15.28 -4.30
CA LEU A 75 -16.03 16.16 -3.70
C LEU A 75 -15.78 16.36 -2.20
N LEU A 76 -15.52 15.30 -1.45
CA LEU A 76 -15.21 15.38 -0.01
C LEU A 76 -13.95 16.21 0.27
N ILE A 77 -12.88 15.97 -0.48
CA ILE A 77 -11.62 16.71 -0.33
C ILE A 77 -11.82 18.20 -0.65
N MET A 78 -12.48 18.51 -1.77
CA MET A 78 -12.72 19.89 -2.19
C MET A 78 -13.67 20.61 -1.24
N PHE A 79 -14.74 19.95 -0.78
CA PHE A 79 -15.64 20.47 0.24
C PHE A 79 -14.85 20.84 1.53
N TYR A 80 -14.01 19.93 2.02
CA TYR A 80 -13.21 20.19 3.21
C TYR A 80 -12.18 21.31 2.99
N TYR A 81 -11.51 21.31 1.84
CA TYR A 81 -10.52 22.33 1.47
C TYR A 81 -11.12 23.74 1.46
N HIS A 82 -12.29 23.92 0.84
CA HIS A 82 -12.97 25.24 0.77
C HIS A 82 -13.64 25.64 2.08
N SER A 83 -14.09 24.68 2.89
CA SER A 83 -14.77 24.99 4.16
C SER A 83 -13.79 25.27 5.32
N LYS A 84 -12.55 24.78 5.24
CA LYS A 84 -11.55 24.93 6.30
C LYS A 84 -11.21 26.38 6.64
N PRO A 85 -10.95 27.29 5.69
CA PRO A 85 -10.61 28.67 5.99
C PRO A 85 -11.69 29.40 6.81
N LYS A 86 -12.96 29.03 6.59
CA LYS A 86 -14.12 29.64 7.26
C LYS A 86 -14.38 29.01 8.64
N ASN A 87 -14.15 27.71 8.77
CA ASN A 87 -14.40 26.97 10.00
C ASN A 87 -13.60 25.66 10.04
N ASN A 88 -12.46 25.66 10.73
CA ASN A 88 -11.64 24.46 10.95
C ASN A 88 -12.18 23.60 12.10
N SER A 89 -13.49 23.34 12.13
CA SER A 89 -14.14 22.53 13.16
C SER A 89 -13.63 21.10 13.17
N PHE A 90 -13.42 20.55 14.38
CA PHE A 90 -13.05 19.15 14.55
C PHE A 90 -14.15 18.20 14.07
N SER A 91 -15.41 18.55 14.32
CA SER A 91 -16.55 17.76 13.86
C SER A 91 -16.57 17.62 12.34
N LYS A 92 -16.42 18.72 11.58
CA LYS A 92 -16.36 18.66 10.10
C LYS A 92 -15.22 17.75 9.61
N PHE A 93 -14.06 17.85 10.24
CA PHE A 93 -12.93 16.97 9.89
C PHE A 93 -13.29 15.51 10.10
N VAL A 94 -13.83 15.17 11.27
CA VAL A 94 -14.23 13.79 11.58
C VAL A 94 -15.29 13.29 10.62
N THR A 95 -16.32 14.12 10.34
CA THR A 95 -17.37 13.74 9.37
C THR A 95 -16.79 13.43 8.00
N VAL A 96 -15.94 14.31 7.46
CA VAL A 96 -15.31 14.07 6.15
C VAL A 96 -14.41 12.84 6.16
N MET A 97 -13.66 12.62 7.25
CA MET A 97 -12.82 11.42 7.42
C MET A 97 -13.66 10.15 7.43
N VAL A 98 -14.75 10.12 8.20
CA VAL A 98 -15.66 8.97 8.29
C VAL A 98 -16.28 8.71 6.92
N LEU A 99 -16.82 9.73 6.25
CA LEU A 99 -17.40 9.58 4.91
C LEU A 99 -16.40 9.11 3.85
N SER A 100 -15.13 9.50 3.97
CA SER A 100 -14.06 9.04 3.06
C SER A 100 -13.71 7.57 3.28
N ILE A 101 -13.73 7.08 4.53
CA ILE A 101 -13.35 5.70 4.89
C ILE A 101 -14.55 4.75 4.77
N LEU A 102 -15.77 5.23 4.94
CA LEU A 102 -16.99 4.42 5.05
C LEU A 102 -17.16 3.40 3.90
N PRO A 103 -16.99 3.72 2.61
CA PRO A 103 -17.13 2.72 1.55
C PRO A 103 -16.12 1.57 1.67
N LEU A 104 -14.86 1.89 2.03
CA LEU A 104 -13.84 0.85 2.27
C LEU A 104 -14.21 -0.02 3.47
N ALA A 105 -14.68 0.57 4.57
CA ALA A 105 -15.12 -0.16 5.75
C ALA A 105 -16.29 -1.10 5.43
N LEU A 106 -17.27 -0.62 4.65
CA LEU A 106 -18.40 -1.44 4.19
C LEU A 106 -17.92 -2.65 3.38
N VAL A 107 -17.01 -2.45 2.41
CA VAL A 107 -16.44 -3.56 1.63
C VAL A 107 -15.78 -4.59 2.55
N LYS A 108 -14.98 -4.13 3.52
CA LYS A 108 -14.29 -5.04 4.45
C LYS A 108 -15.24 -5.83 5.35
N VAL A 109 -16.31 -5.18 5.84
CA VAL A 109 -17.37 -5.83 6.63
C VAL A 109 -18.11 -6.87 5.79
N LEU A 110 -18.53 -6.49 4.58
CA LEU A 110 -19.28 -7.37 3.68
C LEU A 110 -18.46 -8.58 3.17
N GLN A 111 -17.13 -8.45 3.10
CA GLN A 111 -16.23 -9.53 2.71
C GLN A 111 -15.84 -10.46 3.87
N SER A 112 -16.16 -10.12 5.11
CA SER A 112 -15.81 -10.91 6.28
C SER A 112 -16.68 -12.14 6.41
N THR A 113 -16.05 -13.32 6.51
CA THR A 113 -16.74 -14.58 6.78
C THR A 113 -17.25 -14.66 8.22
N TRP A 114 -16.57 -13.99 9.15
CA TRP A 114 -16.90 -14.02 10.58
C TRP A 114 -18.17 -13.24 10.93
N LEU A 115 -18.42 -12.10 10.26
CA LEU A 115 -19.63 -11.30 10.48
C LEU A 115 -20.83 -11.81 9.66
N GLY A 116 -20.56 -12.56 8.59
CA GLY A 116 -21.58 -13.13 7.69
C GLY A 116 -22.10 -14.51 8.10
N GLY A 117 -21.86 -14.96 9.32
CA GLY A 117 -22.13 -16.29 9.84
C GLY A 117 -23.33 -17.02 9.20
N HIS A 118 -23.04 -18.04 8.43
CA HIS A 118 -23.89 -19.16 7.96
C HIS A 118 -25.16 -18.89 7.12
N GLN A 119 -25.65 -17.66 6.93
CA GLN A 119 -26.93 -17.46 6.24
C GLN A 119 -26.99 -16.33 5.21
N ILE A 120 -25.96 -15.53 5.06
CA ILE A 120 -25.96 -14.48 4.04
C ILE A 120 -24.79 -14.72 3.08
N HIS A 121 -25.09 -15.23 1.88
CA HIS A 121 -24.15 -15.34 0.77
C HIS A 121 -23.80 -13.94 0.25
N PHE A 122 -23.18 -13.09 1.10
CA PHE A 122 -22.72 -11.76 0.71
C PHE A 122 -21.65 -11.82 -0.40
N HIS A 123 -20.98 -12.93 -0.58
CA HIS A 123 -20.01 -13.14 -1.66
C HIS A 123 -20.64 -13.03 -3.07
N GLU A 124 -21.94 -13.28 -3.19
CA GLU A 124 -22.70 -13.13 -4.42
C GLU A 124 -23.54 -11.84 -4.46
N SER A 125 -23.39 -10.96 -3.46
CA SER A 125 -24.18 -9.74 -3.42
C SER A 125 -23.70 -8.74 -4.47
N LYS A 126 -24.62 -8.32 -5.33
CA LYS A 126 -24.42 -7.22 -6.30
C LYS A 126 -23.86 -5.95 -5.64
N LEU A 127 -24.07 -5.78 -4.33
CA LEU A 127 -23.57 -4.64 -3.56
C LEU A 127 -22.03 -4.69 -3.40
N ILE A 128 -21.43 -5.87 -3.14
CA ILE A 128 -19.97 -6.02 -3.05
C ILE A 128 -19.34 -5.78 -4.42
N GLU A 129 -19.92 -6.33 -5.45
CA GLU A 129 -19.49 -6.11 -6.83
C GLU A 129 -19.56 -4.62 -7.21
N PHE A 130 -20.61 -3.92 -6.75
CA PHE A 130 -20.79 -2.49 -7.02
C PHE A 130 -19.88 -1.59 -6.18
N VAL A 131 -19.63 -1.87 -4.89
CA VAL A 131 -18.81 -1.00 -4.02
C VAL A 131 -17.33 -1.37 -4.05
N GLY A 132 -17.02 -2.66 -4.20
CA GLY A 132 -15.67 -3.20 -4.18
C GLY A 132 -14.99 -3.20 -5.54
N PHE A 133 -13.94 -2.43 -5.72
CA PHE A 133 -13.09 -2.46 -6.91
C PHE A 133 -11.61 -2.58 -6.52
N LEU A 134 -10.80 -3.01 -7.50
CA LEU A 134 -9.35 -3.13 -7.31
C LEU A 134 -8.72 -1.76 -6.99
N GLY A 135 -8.02 -1.67 -5.86
CA GLY A 135 -7.32 -0.43 -5.46
C GLY A 135 -8.14 0.53 -4.59
N ILE A 136 -9.38 0.20 -4.18
CA ILE A 136 -10.20 1.05 -3.30
C ILE A 136 -9.42 1.49 -2.04
N SER A 137 -8.63 0.59 -1.43
CA SER A 137 -7.78 0.89 -0.27
C SER A 137 -6.75 1.98 -0.57
N TYR A 138 -6.09 1.91 -1.73
CA TYR A 138 -5.05 2.88 -2.13
C TYR A 138 -5.64 4.25 -2.42
N VAL A 139 -6.78 4.32 -3.08
CA VAL A 139 -7.52 5.56 -3.28
C VAL A 139 -7.93 6.16 -1.95
N THR A 140 -8.44 5.35 -1.01
CA THR A 140 -8.79 5.78 0.36
C THR A 140 -7.57 6.34 1.10
N PHE A 141 -6.44 5.64 1.07
CA PHE A 141 -5.22 6.11 1.74
C PHE A 141 -4.75 7.46 1.22
N LYS A 142 -4.70 7.65 -0.09
CA LYS A 142 -4.34 8.93 -0.70
C LYS A 142 -5.29 10.04 -0.28
N SER A 143 -6.60 9.77 -0.27
CA SER A 143 -7.65 10.74 0.08
C SER A 143 -7.60 11.12 1.57
N VAL A 144 -7.56 10.13 2.46
CA VAL A 144 -7.46 10.31 3.90
C VAL A 144 -6.22 11.09 4.29
N GLN A 145 -5.06 10.72 3.72
CA GLN A 145 -3.81 11.45 3.95
C GLN A 145 -3.93 12.92 3.51
N LEU A 146 -4.50 13.17 2.34
CA LEU A 146 -4.66 14.53 1.84
C LEU A 146 -5.60 15.36 2.70
N ILE A 147 -6.72 14.80 3.17
CA ILE A 147 -7.64 15.48 4.11
C ILE A 147 -6.89 15.85 5.41
N MET A 148 -6.06 14.95 5.92
CA MET A 148 -5.22 15.23 7.10
C MET A 148 -4.18 16.32 6.83
N GLU A 149 -3.49 16.28 5.68
CA GLU A 149 -2.51 17.27 5.28
C GLU A 149 -3.14 18.66 5.05
N ILE A 150 -4.39 18.72 4.55
CA ILE A 150 -5.17 19.96 4.48
C ILE A 150 -5.45 20.49 5.88
N ARG A 151 -5.89 19.62 6.81
CA ARG A 151 -6.13 20.02 8.21
C ARG A 151 -4.89 20.62 8.86
N ASP A 152 -3.74 20.00 8.65
CA ASP A 152 -2.45 20.46 9.23
C ASP A 152 -1.94 21.76 8.58
N GLY A 153 -2.58 22.24 7.50
CA GLY A 153 -2.15 23.44 6.77
C GLY A 153 -0.93 23.23 5.87
N SER A 154 -0.51 21.97 5.67
CA SER A 154 0.65 21.65 4.81
C SER A 154 0.33 21.83 3.33
N ILE A 155 -0.93 21.73 2.93
CA ILE A 155 -1.42 21.93 1.56
C ILE A 155 -1.98 23.35 1.43
N LYS A 156 -1.30 24.18 0.61
CA LYS A 156 -1.71 25.57 0.37
C LYS A 156 -2.68 25.71 -0.81
N GLU A 157 -2.51 24.92 -1.86
CA GLU A 157 -3.30 24.99 -3.09
C GLU A 157 -3.66 23.60 -3.59
N ILE A 158 -4.92 23.42 -3.97
CA ILE A 158 -5.42 22.22 -4.65
C ILE A 158 -6.11 22.62 -5.94
N LYS A 159 -5.61 22.10 -7.07
CA LYS A 159 -6.30 22.18 -8.36
C LYS A 159 -7.05 20.88 -8.60
N VAL A 160 -8.34 20.95 -8.88
CA VAL A 160 -9.22 19.77 -9.06
C VAL A 160 -8.62 18.80 -10.09
N TRP A 161 -8.14 19.31 -11.21
CA TRP A 161 -7.48 18.51 -12.23
C TRP A 161 -6.27 17.70 -11.68
N LYS A 162 -5.40 18.37 -10.90
CA LYS A 162 -4.23 17.70 -10.28
C LYS A 162 -4.63 16.69 -9.21
N LEU A 163 -5.74 16.95 -8.51
CA LEU A 163 -6.29 16.02 -7.54
C LEU A 163 -6.80 14.76 -8.22
N ILE A 164 -7.58 14.89 -9.30
CA ILE A 164 -8.07 13.75 -10.08
C ILE A 164 -6.88 12.95 -10.62
N GLN A 165 -5.89 13.62 -11.23
CA GLN A 165 -4.69 12.98 -11.75
C GLN A 165 -3.91 12.23 -10.68
N PHE A 166 -3.77 12.78 -9.46
CA PHE A 166 -3.10 12.14 -8.34
C PHE A 166 -3.84 10.90 -7.83
N ILE A 167 -5.16 11.02 -7.63
CA ILE A 167 -5.98 9.93 -7.09
C ILE A 167 -6.04 8.76 -8.09
N SER A 168 -6.26 9.06 -9.37
CA SER A 168 -6.44 8.06 -10.42
C SER A 168 -5.17 7.70 -11.17
N PHE A 169 -3.98 8.09 -10.70
CA PHE A 169 -2.71 7.77 -11.35
C PHE A 169 -2.51 6.26 -11.46
N PHE A 170 -2.72 5.71 -12.67
CA PHE A 170 -2.86 4.28 -12.88
C PHE A 170 -1.66 3.42 -12.42
N PRO A 171 -0.39 3.87 -12.53
CA PRO A 171 0.73 3.03 -12.10
C PRO A 171 0.67 2.62 -10.63
N THR A 172 0.06 3.47 -9.79
CA THR A 172 -0.01 3.24 -8.33
C THR A 172 -1.43 3.04 -7.82
N ILE A 173 -2.37 2.64 -8.70
CA ILE A 173 -3.79 2.61 -8.34
C ILE A 173 -4.17 1.42 -7.47
N SER A 174 -3.53 0.27 -7.66
CA SER A 174 -3.91 -0.99 -6.99
C SER A 174 -2.98 -1.38 -5.85
N SER A 175 -1.72 -1.72 -6.14
CA SER A 175 -0.76 -2.21 -5.13
C SER A 175 0.60 -1.50 -5.24
N GLY A 176 0.64 -0.37 -5.94
CA GLY A 176 1.83 0.45 -6.06
C GLY A 176 2.12 1.24 -4.77
N PRO A 177 3.21 2.01 -4.72
CA PRO A 177 3.51 2.84 -3.57
C PRO A 177 2.44 3.90 -3.29
N ILE A 178 2.12 4.11 -2.01
CA ILE A 178 1.21 5.16 -1.56
C ILE A 178 1.97 6.48 -1.58
N ASP A 179 1.66 7.31 -2.57
CA ASP A 179 2.34 8.59 -2.77
C ASP A 179 1.64 9.74 -2.03
N ARG A 180 2.36 10.87 -1.86
CA ARG A 180 1.85 12.09 -1.25
C ARG A 180 1.53 13.14 -2.32
N TYR A 181 0.38 13.80 -2.20
CA TYR A 181 -0.07 14.82 -3.15
C TYR A 181 0.98 15.91 -3.42
N LYS A 182 1.59 16.44 -2.37
CA LYS A 182 2.62 17.49 -2.49
C LYS A 182 3.84 17.04 -3.30
N ARG A 183 4.29 15.80 -3.08
CA ARG A 183 5.42 15.23 -3.82
C ARG A 183 5.05 14.97 -5.28
N PHE A 184 3.90 14.34 -5.51
CA PHE A 184 3.38 14.08 -6.84
C PHE A 184 3.26 15.37 -7.68
N VAL A 185 2.64 16.42 -7.13
CA VAL A 185 2.49 17.70 -7.82
C VAL A 185 3.83 18.39 -8.07
N LYS A 186 4.81 18.25 -7.16
CA LYS A 186 6.16 18.76 -7.37
C LYS A 186 6.84 18.12 -8.56
N ASP A 187 6.81 16.79 -8.65
CA ASP A 187 7.39 16.04 -9.77
C ASP A 187 6.61 16.28 -11.07
N ASP A 188 5.29 16.38 -11.00
CA ASP A 188 4.46 16.63 -12.17
C ASP A 188 4.70 18.04 -12.76
N LYS A 189 4.98 19.04 -11.92
CA LYS A 189 5.36 20.39 -12.38
C LYS A 189 6.77 20.45 -12.99
N LYS A 190 7.70 19.60 -12.54
CA LYS A 190 9.07 19.57 -13.04
C LYS A 190 9.11 18.71 -14.31
N VAL A 191 9.29 19.36 -15.47
CA VAL A 191 9.60 18.64 -16.71
C VAL A 191 11.09 18.28 -16.68
N PRO A 192 11.48 17.01 -16.69
CA PRO A 192 12.88 16.62 -16.72
C PRO A 192 13.51 17.03 -18.08
N THR A 193 14.78 17.38 -18.07
CA THR A 193 15.56 17.51 -19.30
C THR A 193 15.71 16.16 -19.99
N GLY A 194 16.05 16.13 -21.28
CA GLY A 194 16.25 14.87 -22.02
C GLY A 194 17.25 13.93 -21.34
N ASN A 195 18.34 14.46 -20.78
CA ASN A 195 19.33 13.66 -20.05
C ASN A 195 18.78 13.14 -18.71
N GLU A 196 18.08 13.98 -17.92
CA GLU A 196 17.42 13.53 -16.67
C GLU A 196 16.36 12.47 -16.98
N TYR A 197 15.65 12.61 -18.09
CA TYR A 197 14.63 11.64 -18.49
C TYR A 197 15.24 10.30 -18.93
N ARG A 198 16.37 10.35 -19.66
CA ARG A 198 17.13 9.14 -20.01
C ARG A 198 17.49 8.31 -18.78
N GLU A 199 17.97 8.96 -17.72
CA GLU A 199 18.26 8.29 -16.45
C GLU A 199 17.01 7.63 -15.82
N LEU A 200 15.84 8.27 -15.93
CA LEU A 200 14.58 7.69 -15.46
C LEU A 200 14.19 6.46 -16.29
N VAL A 201 14.34 6.52 -17.61
CA VAL A 201 14.04 5.39 -18.51
C VAL A 201 14.98 4.20 -18.24
N LEU A 202 16.28 4.44 -18.07
CA LEU A 202 17.24 3.38 -17.74
C LEU A 202 16.89 2.70 -16.40
N LYS A 203 16.51 3.48 -15.39
CA LYS A 203 16.03 2.94 -14.11
C LYS A 203 14.72 2.18 -14.27
N ALA A 204 13.79 2.68 -15.10
CA ALA A 204 12.52 2.01 -15.36
C ALA A 204 12.75 0.64 -16.04
N ILE A 205 13.62 0.56 -17.04
CA ILE A 205 13.98 -0.70 -17.70
C ILE A 205 14.57 -1.68 -16.68
N HIS A 206 15.54 -1.24 -15.88
CA HIS A 206 16.13 -2.08 -14.84
C HIS A 206 15.07 -2.61 -13.86
N MET A 207 14.14 -1.75 -13.40
CA MET A 207 13.06 -2.15 -12.50
C MET A 207 12.07 -3.11 -13.15
N ILE A 208 11.77 -2.94 -14.45
CA ILE A 208 10.90 -3.87 -15.20
C ILE A 208 11.56 -5.25 -15.26
N MET A 209 12.85 -5.34 -15.63
CA MET A 209 13.57 -6.61 -15.70
C MET A 209 13.65 -7.30 -14.32
N LEU A 210 13.96 -6.53 -13.27
CA LEU A 210 13.99 -7.05 -11.92
C LEU A 210 12.59 -7.45 -11.42
N GLY A 211 11.57 -6.73 -11.81
CA GLY A 211 10.16 -7.06 -11.54
C GLY A 211 9.74 -8.38 -12.16
N PHE A 212 10.12 -8.63 -13.43
CA PHE A 212 9.89 -9.91 -14.09
C PHE A 212 10.62 -11.06 -13.39
N LEU A 213 11.90 -10.87 -13.04
CA LEU A 213 12.66 -11.84 -12.28
C LEU A 213 11.96 -12.18 -10.95
N TYR A 214 11.55 -11.17 -10.19
CA TYR A 214 10.96 -11.37 -8.86
C TYR A 214 9.59 -12.03 -8.94
N LYS A 215 8.67 -11.46 -9.72
CA LYS A 215 7.27 -11.91 -9.74
C LYS A 215 7.05 -13.19 -10.55
N TYR A 216 7.59 -13.25 -11.78
CA TYR A 216 7.25 -14.31 -12.70
C TYR A 216 8.25 -15.47 -12.72
N ILE A 217 9.45 -15.28 -12.14
CA ILE A 217 10.42 -16.35 -12.00
C ILE A 217 10.52 -16.78 -10.54
N VAL A 218 11.06 -15.94 -9.66
CA VAL A 218 11.36 -16.36 -8.28
C VAL A 218 10.09 -16.68 -7.49
N ALA A 219 9.08 -15.78 -7.50
CA ALA A 219 7.83 -16.03 -6.78
C ALA A 219 7.07 -17.24 -7.37
N TYR A 220 7.05 -17.40 -8.70
CA TYR A 220 6.45 -18.56 -9.35
C TYR A 220 7.11 -19.87 -8.91
N PHE A 221 8.44 -19.94 -8.92
CA PHE A 221 9.15 -21.14 -8.47
C PHE A 221 8.87 -21.46 -6.99
N ILE A 222 8.90 -20.47 -6.12
CA ILE A 222 8.61 -20.67 -4.69
C ILE A 222 7.17 -21.18 -4.52
N ASN A 223 6.22 -20.58 -5.22
CA ASN A 223 4.82 -21.01 -5.13
C ASN A 223 4.63 -22.43 -5.61
N THR A 224 5.14 -22.75 -6.80
CA THR A 224 4.90 -24.04 -7.47
C THR A 224 5.63 -25.20 -6.79
N TYR A 225 6.90 -25.00 -6.39
CA TYR A 225 7.76 -26.10 -5.92
C TYR A 225 7.93 -26.14 -4.40
N ALA A 226 7.53 -25.08 -3.67
CA ALA A 226 7.60 -25.10 -2.21
C ALA A 226 6.20 -24.94 -1.57
N ILE A 227 5.44 -23.91 -1.91
CA ILE A 227 4.16 -23.63 -1.23
C ILE A 227 3.10 -24.68 -1.58
N MET A 228 2.85 -24.95 -2.86
CA MET A 228 1.82 -25.89 -3.28
C MET A 228 2.03 -27.31 -2.69
N PRO A 229 3.23 -27.91 -2.75
CA PRO A 229 3.46 -29.22 -2.10
C PRO A 229 3.27 -29.18 -0.58
N LEU A 230 3.77 -28.13 0.09
CA LEU A 230 3.65 -28.01 1.55
C LEU A 230 2.21 -27.81 2.02
N GLN A 231 1.37 -27.17 1.21
CA GLN A 231 -0.07 -26.99 1.55
C GLN A 231 -0.86 -28.29 1.60
N LEU A 232 -0.39 -29.37 0.98
CA LEU A 232 -1.05 -30.67 1.00
C LEU A 232 -0.91 -31.39 2.34
N ASP A 233 0.13 -31.04 3.12
CA ASP A 233 0.37 -31.63 4.45
C ASP A 233 0.96 -30.57 5.41
N LEU A 234 0.10 -29.74 5.98
CA LEU A 234 0.48 -28.74 6.99
C LEU A 234 0.33 -29.26 8.44
N HIS A 235 -0.07 -30.51 8.65
CA HIS A 235 -0.28 -31.08 9.98
C HIS A 235 1.04 -31.33 10.73
N GLY A 236 2.16 -31.47 10.00
CA GLY A 236 3.49 -31.65 10.60
C GLY A 236 4.14 -30.33 10.99
N PHE A 237 4.71 -30.26 12.20
CA PHE A 237 5.44 -29.06 12.66
C PHE A 237 6.53 -28.62 11.67
N VAL A 238 7.27 -29.57 11.08
CA VAL A 238 8.33 -29.26 10.11
C VAL A 238 7.77 -28.64 8.84
N ASN A 239 6.67 -29.18 8.29
CA ASN A 239 6.05 -28.67 7.09
C ASN A 239 5.45 -27.28 7.30
N LEU A 240 4.84 -27.03 8.45
CA LEU A 240 4.33 -25.69 8.82
C LEU A 240 5.48 -24.68 8.93
N TRP A 241 6.63 -25.11 9.46
CA TRP A 241 7.81 -24.25 9.61
C TRP A 241 8.48 -23.93 8.26
N LEU A 242 8.57 -24.92 7.38
CA LEU A 242 9.07 -24.74 6.00
C LEU A 242 8.11 -23.85 5.20
N TYR A 243 6.79 -24.06 5.36
CA TYR A 243 5.77 -23.21 4.75
C TYR A 243 5.91 -21.74 5.18
N MET A 244 6.14 -21.48 6.45
CA MET A 244 6.37 -20.13 7.00
C MET A 244 7.46 -19.38 6.23
N TYR A 245 8.60 -20.01 5.97
CA TYR A 245 9.68 -19.37 5.22
C TYR A 245 9.37 -19.26 3.73
N ALA A 246 8.83 -20.30 3.12
CA ALA A 246 8.45 -20.29 1.71
C ALA A 246 7.41 -19.21 1.42
N TYR A 247 6.37 -19.13 2.23
CA TYR A 247 5.33 -18.11 2.12
C TYR A 247 5.87 -16.68 2.30
N SER A 248 6.76 -16.48 3.26
CA SER A 248 7.38 -15.17 3.51
C SER A 248 8.22 -14.69 2.33
N LEU A 249 9.00 -15.60 1.72
CA LEU A 249 9.79 -15.30 0.54
C LEU A 249 8.90 -15.05 -0.69
N TYR A 250 7.89 -15.90 -0.89
CA TYR A 250 6.91 -15.72 -1.96
C TYR A 250 6.23 -14.35 -1.87
N LEU A 251 5.69 -14.02 -0.69
CA LEU A 251 5.03 -12.74 -0.44
C LEU A 251 5.94 -11.54 -0.76
N PHE A 252 7.22 -11.65 -0.39
CA PHE A 252 8.20 -10.61 -0.71
C PHE A 252 8.43 -10.49 -2.21
N PHE A 253 8.77 -11.57 -2.89
CA PHE A 253 9.14 -11.50 -4.30
C PHE A 253 7.95 -11.14 -5.19
N ASP A 254 6.76 -11.66 -4.89
CA ASP A 254 5.55 -11.32 -5.64
C ASP A 254 5.20 -9.82 -5.48
N PHE A 255 5.17 -9.33 -4.25
CA PHE A 255 4.79 -7.95 -4.00
C PHE A 255 5.89 -6.94 -4.36
N ALA A 256 7.16 -7.26 -4.13
CA ALA A 256 8.28 -6.42 -4.55
C ALA A 256 8.35 -6.31 -6.08
N GLY A 257 8.14 -7.43 -6.80
CA GLY A 257 8.07 -7.43 -8.26
C GLY A 257 6.95 -6.54 -8.78
N TYR A 258 5.74 -6.66 -8.22
CA TYR A 258 4.62 -5.77 -8.54
C TYR A 258 4.95 -4.30 -8.29
N SER A 259 5.54 -3.99 -7.13
CA SER A 259 5.91 -2.63 -6.76
C SER A 259 6.95 -2.03 -7.71
N LEU A 260 7.92 -2.85 -8.16
CA LEU A 260 8.91 -2.42 -9.15
C LEU A 260 8.27 -2.01 -10.48
N PHE A 261 7.29 -2.76 -10.96
CA PHE A 261 6.53 -2.37 -12.17
C PHE A 261 5.82 -1.04 -11.98
N ALA A 262 5.10 -0.86 -10.86
CA ALA A 262 4.38 0.37 -10.58
C ALA A 262 5.32 1.60 -10.55
N ILE A 263 6.51 1.46 -9.93
CA ILE A 263 7.52 2.51 -9.89
C ILE A 263 8.11 2.76 -11.28
N ALA A 264 8.43 1.71 -12.03
CA ALA A 264 8.99 1.82 -13.38
C ALA A 264 8.05 2.61 -14.30
N PHE A 265 6.77 2.24 -14.34
CA PHE A 265 5.77 2.96 -15.14
C PHE A 265 5.58 4.41 -14.66
N SER A 266 5.67 4.68 -13.36
CA SER A 266 5.67 6.05 -12.85
C SER A 266 6.86 6.86 -13.36
N TYR A 267 8.04 6.25 -13.45
CA TYR A 267 9.26 6.90 -13.96
C TYR A 267 9.14 7.24 -15.44
N LEU A 268 8.44 6.42 -16.23
CA LEU A 268 8.14 6.73 -17.64
C LEU A 268 7.26 7.97 -17.78
N PHE A 269 6.39 8.28 -16.80
CA PHE A 269 5.68 9.57 -16.72
C PHE A 269 6.55 10.72 -16.20
N GLY A 270 7.79 10.46 -15.80
CA GLY A 270 8.65 11.46 -15.15
C GLY A 270 8.26 11.72 -13.69
N ILE A 271 7.50 10.83 -13.04
CA ILE A 271 7.10 10.90 -11.63
C ILE A 271 7.96 9.93 -10.82
N LYS A 272 8.74 10.46 -9.87
CA LYS A 272 9.65 9.65 -9.04
C LYS A 272 8.93 9.06 -7.83
N THR A 273 8.08 8.07 -8.07
CA THR A 273 7.36 7.36 -6.99
C THR A 273 8.33 6.70 -6.00
N PRO A 274 8.09 6.78 -4.68
CA PRO A 274 8.99 6.22 -3.67
C PRO A 274 9.01 4.68 -3.71
N PRO A 275 10.12 4.04 -3.29
CA PRO A 275 10.18 2.59 -3.19
C PRO A 275 9.31 2.06 -2.04
N ASN A 276 8.85 0.80 -2.18
CA ASN A 276 8.14 0.07 -1.12
C ASN A 276 9.05 -0.85 -0.31
N PHE A 277 10.20 -1.24 -0.86
CA PHE A 277 11.09 -2.22 -0.23
C PHE A 277 12.55 -1.77 -0.28
N ASP A 278 13.27 -1.98 0.83
CA ASP A 278 14.72 -1.82 0.93
C ASP A 278 15.33 -2.99 1.73
N LYS A 279 15.56 -4.13 1.07
CA LYS A 279 16.20 -5.33 1.65
C LYS A 279 15.65 -5.68 3.05
N PRO A 280 14.31 -5.87 3.20
CA PRO A 280 13.66 -5.96 4.52
C PRO A 280 14.16 -7.12 5.38
N PHE A 281 14.59 -8.23 4.78
CA PHE A 281 15.13 -9.39 5.50
C PHE A 281 16.57 -9.20 6.02
N LYS A 282 17.18 -8.02 5.76
CA LYS A 282 18.44 -7.59 6.42
C LYS A 282 18.20 -6.70 7.64
N ALA A 283 16.95 -6.55 8.07
CA ALA A 283 16.61 -5.74 9.23
C ALA A 283 17.16 -6.33 10.53
N LYS A 284 17.73 -5.47 11.37
CA LYS A 284 18.36 -5.83 12.64
C LYS A 284 17.38 -5.88 13.82
N ASN A 285 16.17 -5.38 13.64
CA ASN A 285 15.10 -5.36 14.63
C ASN A 285 13.75 -5.06 13.95
N ILE A 286 12.67 -5.18 14.71
CA ILE A 286 11.31 -5.00 14.18
C ILE A 286 11.05 -3.58 13.66
N LYS A 287 11.60 -2.54 14.27
CA LYS A 287 11.46 -1.15 13.80
C LYS A 287 12.19 -0.93 12.48
N ASP A 288 13.41 -1.49 12.35
CA ASP A 288 14.20 -1.47 11.10
C ASP A 288 13.49 -2.26 9.99
N PHE A 289 12.82 -3.39 10.33
CA PHE A 289 12.03 -4.16 9.37
C PHE A 289 10.90 -3.32 8.76
N TRP A 290 10.07 -2.66 9.56
CA TRP A 290 8.97 -1.84 9.08
C TRP A 290 9.42 -0.55 8.38
N ASN A 291 10.64 -0.11 8.56
CA ASN A 291 11.27 0.96 7.78
C ASN A 291 11.76 0.48 6.40
N ARG A 292 11.75 -0.84 6.14
CA ARG A 292 12.23 -1.48 4.89
C ARG A 292 11.16 -2.29 4.17
N TRP A 293 10.12 -2.72 4.87
CA TRP A 293 9.00 -3.50 4.35
C TRP A 293 7.80 -2.61 4.10
N HIS A 294 7.27 -2.66 2.86
CA HIS A 294 6.10 -1.87 2.44
C HIS A 294 6.16 -0.43 2.99
N MET A 295 7.27 0.23 2.71
CA MET A 295 7.69 1.47 3.35
C MET A 295 6.63 2.56 3.27
N THR A 296 5.97 2.70 2.12
CA THR A 296 4.98 3.77 1.91
C THR A 296 3.73 3.55 2.77
N LEU A 297 3.28 2.30 2.96
CA LEU A 297 2.20 1.95 3.88
C LEU A 297 2.65 2.13 5.33
N SER A 298 3.83 1.64 5.69
CA SER A 298 4.39 1.77 7.03
C SER A 298 4.49 3.25 7.46
N PHE A 299 4.98 4.11 6.57
CA PHE A 299 5.06 5.55 6.82
C PHE A 299 3.69 6.22 6.86
N TRP A 300 2.73 5.75 6.04
CA TRP A 300 1.36 6.22 6.12
C TRP A 300 0.74 5.93 7.49
N PHE A 301 0.85 4.69 7.98
CA PHE A 301 0.35 4.30 9.30
C PHE A 301 1.05 5.05 10.42
N ARG A 302 2.38 5.20 10.36
CA ARG A 302 3.15 5.99 11.31
C ARG A 302 2.64 7.44 11.38
N ASP A 303 2.48 8.11 10.23
CA ASP A 303 2.17 9.54 10.17
C ASP A 303 0.68 9.82 10.41
N CYS A 304 -0.22 8.94 9.92
CA CYS A 304 -1.66 9.15 9.99
C CYS A 304 -2.32 8.55 11.24
N ILE A 305 -1.76 7.49 11.82
CA ILE A 305 -2.34 6.81 12.98
C ILE A 305 -1.46 6.96 14.21
N TYR A 306 -0.23 6.41 14.20
CA TYR A 306 0.64 6.38 15.37
C TYR A 306 0.95 7.79 15.91
N MET A 307 1.51 8.68 15.09
CA MET A 307 1.91 10.01 15.52
C MET A 307 0.70 10.83 15.98
N ARG A 308 -0.45 10.72 15.29
CA ARG A 308 -1.66 11.46 15.66
C ARG A 308 -2.26 10.97 16.98
N SER A 309 -2.29 9.64 17.19
CA SER A 309 -2.72 9.04 18.46
C SER A 309 -1.80 9.49 19.62
N LEU A 310 -0.49 9.46 19.39
CA LEU A 310 0.50 9.90 20.36
C LEU A 310 0.35 11.38 20.71
N PHE A 311 0.23 12.26 19.71
CA PHE A 311 0.02 13.70 19.93
C PHE A 311 -1.29 14.00 20.64
N TYR A 312 -2.38 13.30 20.28
CA TYR A 312 -3.67 13.47 20.94
C TYR A 312 -3.59 13.10 22.42
N MET A 313 -3.02 11.93 22.74
CA MET A 313 -2.84 11.47 24.12
C MET A 313 -1.92 12.40 24.93
N SER A 314 -0.83 12.86 24.32
CA SER A 314 0.11 13.79 24.96
C SER A 314 -0.54 15.14 25.25
N ARG A 315 -1.27 15.71 24.27
CA ARG A 315 -1.97 17.00 24.44
C ARG A 315 -3.06 16.94 25.51
N LYS A 316 -3.76 15.80 25.59
CA LYS A 316 -4.83 15.57 26.58
C LYS A 316 -4.29 15.05 27.94
N LYS A 317 -2.99 14.77 28.02
CA LYS A 317 -2.35 14.19 29.22
C LYS A 317 -3.05 12.91 29.72
N LEU A 318 -3.50 12.05 28.77
CA LEU A 318 -4.32 10.87 29.10
C LEU A 318 -3.57 9.84 29.94
N LEU A 319 -2.24 9.76 29.82
CA LEU A 319 -1.38 8.88 30.60
C LEU A 319 -0.20 9.68 31.17
N LYS A 320 0.29 9.27 32.36
CA LYS A 320 1.40 9.93 33.03
C LYS A 320 2.75 9.77 32.30
N SER A 321 2.94 8.68 31.58
CA SER A 321 4.21 8.35 30.94
C SER A 321 4.10 8.46 29.42
N GLN A 322 5.02 9.21 28.81
CA GLN A 322 5.14 9.30 27.35
C GLN A 322 5.43 7.92 26.72
N PHE A 323 6.12 7.06 27.45
CA PHE A 323 6.37 5.69 27.05
C PHE A 323 5.08 4.86 26.99
N ALA A 324 4.22 4.96 27.99
CA ALA A 324 2.92 4.29 27.98
C ALA A 324 2.04 4.81 26.84
N MET A 325 2.06 6.12 26.56
CA MET A 325 1.34 6.69 25.41
C MET A 325 1.88 6.16 24.09
N SER A 326 3.20 6.01 23.93
CA SER A 326 3.82 5.42 22.75
C SER A 326 3.38 3.96 22.54
N ASN A 327 3.37 3.15 23.61
CA ASN A 327 2.95 1.74 23.54
C ASN A 327 1.48 1.60 23.17
N VAL A 328 0.61 2.43 23.74
CA VAL A 328 -0.82 2.46 23.34
C VAL A 328 -0.97 2.92 21.90
N ALA A 329 -0.18 3.88 21.43
CA ALA A 329 -0.20 4.32 20.04
C ALA A 329 0.24 3.21 19.08
N PHE A 330 1.24 2.38 19.44
CA PHE A 330 1.61 1.18 18.67
C PHE A 330 0.47 0.17 18.63
N LEU A 331 -0.17 -0.09 19.75
CA LEU A 331 -1.31 -1.01 19.81
C LEU A 331 -2.43 -0.55 18.88
N ILE A 332 -2.84 0.72 18.94
CA ILE A 332 -3.85 1.30 18.06
C ILE A 332 -3.42 1.18 16.58
N ASN A 333 -2.17 1.54 16.28
CA ASN A 333 -1.63 1.54 14.92
C ASN A 333 -1.70 0.15 14.27
N PHE A 334 -1.18 -0.85 14.94
CA PHE A 334 -1.12 -2.21 14.41
C PHE A 334 -2.48 -2.93 14.45
N PHE A 335 -3.32 -2.63 15.43
CA PHE A 335 -4.70 -3.12 15.45
C PHE A 335 -5.49 -2.62 14.24
N ILE A 336 -5.41 -1.32 13.92
CA ILE A 336 -6.07 -0.75 12.73
C ILE A 336 -5.45 -1.34 11.45
N MET A 337 -4.14 -1.58 11.42
CA MET A 337 -3.47 -2.21 10.28
C MET A 337 -3.98 -3.66 10.07
N GLY A 338 -4.16 -4.41 11.14
CA GLY A 338 -4.74 -5.77 11.07
C GLY A 338 -6.15 -5.73 10.47
N ILE A 339 -7.05 -4.92 11.01
CA ILE A 339 -8.43 -4.76 10.52
C ILE A 339 -8.46 -4.27 9.05
N TRP A 340 -7.50 -3.43 8.66
CA TRP A 340 -7.42 -2.98 7.26
C TRP A 340 -7.14 -4.13 6.29
N HIS A 341 -6.32 -5.11 6.67
CA HIS A 341 -6.11 -6.30 5.84
C HIS A 341 -7.41 -7.10 5.69
N GLY A 342 -8.14 -7.26 6.78
CA GLY A 342 -9.44 -7.94 6.82
C GLY A 342 -9.96 -8.04 8.26
N ILE A 343 -11.24 -8.37 8.41
CA ILE A 343 -11.87 -8.55 9.73
C ILE A 343 -11.74 -10.00 10.22
N GLU A 344 -11.03 -10.85 9.50
CA GLU A 344 -10.73 -12.21 9.91
C GLU A 344 -9.81 -12.25 11.14
N VAL A 345 -10.00 -13.24 12.00
CA VAL A 345 -9.27 -13.35 13.28
C VAL A 345 -7.76 -13.33 13.10
N TYR A 346 -7.24 -14.03 12.09
CA TYR A 346 -5.80 -14.10 11.83
C TYR A 346 -5.18 -12.74 11.44
N TYR A 347 -5.92 -11.84 10.79
CA TYR A 347 -5.42 -10.47 10.53
C TYR A 347 -5.38 -9.62 11.80
N ILE A 348 -6.37 -9.76 12.67
CA ILE A 348 -6.40 -9.07 13.97
C ILE A 348 -5.23 -9.56 14.83
N VAL A 349 -5.05 -10.90 14.92
CA VAL A 349 -3.93 -11.50 15.66
C VAL A 349 -2.58 -11.09 15.09
N TYR A 350 -2.44 -11.02 13.75
CA TYR A 350 -1.25 -10.49 13.09
C TYR A 350 -0.93 -9.05 13.52
N GLY A 351 -1.93 -8.17 13.54
CA GLY A 351 -1.75 -6.80 14.01
C GLY A 351 -1.32 -6.73 15.47
N LEU A 352 -2.01 -7.45 16.36
CA LEU A 352 -1.68 -7.51 17.80
C LEU A 352 -0.28 -8.11 18.04
N TYR A 353 0.11 -9.13 17.28
CA TYR A 353 1.45 -9.72 17.32
C TYR A 353 2.55 -8.69 17.01
N HIS A 354 2.39 -7.93 15.93
CA HIS A 354 3.34 -6.86 15.60
C HIS A 354 3.36 -5.72 16.61
N ALA A 355 2.21 -5.36 17.20
CA ALA A 355 2.16 -4.42 18.32
C ALA A 355 2.98 -4.94 19.50
N ALA A 356 2.81 -6.21 19.88
CA ALA A 356 3.57 -6.84 20.95
C ALA A 356 5.08 -6.84 20.68
N LEU A 357 5.49 -7.13 19.44
CA LEU A 357 6.92 -7.05 19.05
C LEU A 357 7.49 -5.64 19.18
N PHE A 358 6.73 -4.60 18.78
CA PHE A 358 7.16 -3.21 18.91
C PHE A 358 7.28 -2.80 20.37
N ILE A 359 6.28 -3.11 21.19
CA ILE A 359 6.26 -2.80 22.62
C ILE A 359 7.41 -3.53 23.33
N GLY A 360 7.56 -4.83 23.08
CA GLY A 360 8.64 -5.64 23.64
C GLY A 360 10.03 -5.12 23.25
N TYR A 361 10.19 -4.71 21.98
CA TYR A 361 11.42 -4.12 21.52
C TYR A 361 11.69 -2.74 22.16
N ASP A 362 10.68 -1.93 22.42
CA ASP A 362 10.80 -0.66 23.14
C ASP A 362 11.28 -0.87 24.58
N TYR A 363 10.79 -1.90 25.27
CA TYR A 363 11.28 -2.29 26.60
C TYR A 363 12.75 -2.77 26.55
N TYR A 364 13.06 -3.65 25.58
CA TYR A 364 14.42 -4.14 25.35
C TYR A 364 15.41 -3.00 25.05
N GLU A 365 15.05 -2.07 24.19
CA GLU A 365 15.88 -0.92 23.83
C GLU A 365 16.20 -0.03 25.02
N ARG A 366 15.21 0.19 25.93
CA ARG A 366 15.41 0.91 27.17
C ARG A 366 16.30 0.17 28.16
N TRP A 367 16.07 -1.14 28.31
CA TRP A 367 16.92 -1.98 29.12
C TRP A 367 18.37 -1.97 28.62
N ARG A 368 18.56 -2.11 27.32
CA ARG A 368 19.87 -2.08 26.66
C ARG A 368 20.60 -0.75 26.83
N LYS A 369 19.91 0.38 26.85
CA LYS A 369 20.52 1.69 27.12
C LYS A 369 21.11 1.77 28.53
N LYS A 370 20.51 1.09 29.52
CA LYS A 370 21.03 0.98 30.89
C LYS A 370 22.12 -0.06 31.05
N HIS A 371 22.12 -1.09 30.18
CA HIS A 371 23.03 -2.21 30.19
C HIS A 371 23.68 -2.34 28.79
N PRO A 372 24.62 -1.46 28.42
CA PRO A 372 25.21 -1.50 27.09
C PRO A 372 25.97 -2.82 26.90
N PRO A 373 25.80 -3.49 25.75
CA PRO A 373 26.48 -4.75 25.51
C PRO A 373 27.99 -4.53 25.41
N ARG A 374 28.73 -5.41 26.02
CA ARG A 374 30.23 -5.39 26.02
C ARG A 374 30.80 -5.59 24.60
N TRP A 375 30.06 -6.23 23.72
CA TRP A 375 30.49 -6.67 22.39
C TRP A 375 29.45 -6.28 21.34
N GLN A 376 29.88 -5.52 20.34
CA GLN A 376 29.12 -5.26 19.12
C GLN A 376 30.04 -5.59 17.95
N ASN A 377 29.81 -6.75 17.33
CA ASN A 377 30.58 -7.22 16.19
C ASN A 377 29.68 -7.75 15.08
N GLY A 378 30.27 -8.24 13.99
CA GLY A 378 29.54 -8.81 12.88
C GLY A 378 28.63 -9.98 13.26
N PHE A 379 29.05 -10.81 14.21
CA PHE A 379 28.29 -11.96 14.69
C PHE A 379 26.99 -11.54 15.40
N THR A 380 27.08 -10.58 16.35
CA THR A 380 25.88 -10.08 17.04
C THR A 380 24.90 -9.39 16.09
N THR A 381 25.42 -8.74 15.05
CA THR A 381 24.59 -8.15 13.98
C THR A 381 23.90 -9.25 13.17
N ALA A 382 24.61 -10.29 12.74
CA ALA A 382 24.04 -11.42 12.03
C ALA A 382 22.96 -12.14 12.86
N LEU A 383 23.22 -12.38 14.14
CA LEU A 383 22.26 -12.98 15.07
C LEU A 383 20.99 -12.11 15.19
N SER A 384 21.14 -10.79 15.30
CA SER A 384 20.00 -9.86 15.35
C SER A 384 19.13 -9.93 14.07
N ILE A 385 19.76 -10.05 12.90
CA ILE A 385 19.06 -10.22 11.62
C ILE A 385 18.29 -11.55 11.60
N VAL A 386 18.94 -12.66 11.99
CA VAL A 386 18.30 -13.99 12.00
C VAL A 386 17.11 -14.01 12.95
N ILE A 387 17.27 -13.48 14.17
CA ILE A 387 16.18 -13.39 15.15
C ILE A 387 15.03 -12.54 14.60
N THR A 388 15.32 -11.37 14.04
CA THR A 388 14.30 -10.47 13.47
C THR A 388 13.57 -11.15 12.30
N PHE A 389 14.32 -11.78 11.39
CA PHE A 389 13.76 -12.53 10.28
C PHE A 389 12.77 -13.60 10.77
N HIS A 390 13.17 -14.37 11.79
CA HIS A 390 12.34 -15.44 12.35
C HIS A 390 11.03 -14.91 12.94
N PHE A 391 11.07 -13.85 13.77
CA PHE A 391 9.85 -13.24 14.30
C PHE A 391 8.94 -12.66 13.21
N VAL A 392 9.53 -12.06 12.18
CA VAL A 392 8.76 -11.50 11.06
C VAL A 392 8.08 -12.60 10.24
N THR A 393 8.81 -13.67 9.91
CA THR A 393 8.25 -14.79 9.13
C THR A 393 7.14 -15.51 9.90
N PHE A 394 7.27 -15.62 11.24
CA PHE A 394 6.19 -16.12 12.09
C PHE A 394 4.95 -15.21 12.03
N GLY A 395 5.14 -13.89 12.01
CA GLY A 395 4.04 -12.95 11.75
C GLY A 395 3.36 -13.21 10.40
N PHE A 396 4.13 -13.49 9.34
CA PHE A 396 3.55 -13.83 8.03
C PHE A 396 2.86 -15.19 8.01
N LEU A 397 3.29 -16.14 8.83
CA LEU A 397 2.56 -17.40 9.03
C LEU A 397 1.16 -17.14 9.63
N ILE A 398 1.07 -16.28 10.66
CA ILE A 398 -0.23 -15.84 11.20
C ILE A 398 -1.06 -15.19 10.11
N PHE A 399 -0.46 -14.25 9.36
CA PHE A 399 -1.12 -13.53 8.26
C PHE A 399 -1.68 -14.45 7.18
N SER A 400 -1.05 -15.58 6.92
CA SER A 400 -1.49 -16.56 5.92
C SER A 400 -2.80 -17.28 6.29
N GLY A 401 -3.26 -17.19 7.54
CA GLY A 401 -4.42 -17.94 8.05
C GLY A 401 -4.21 -19.44 8.15
N LYS A 402 -2.96 -19.92 8.09
CA LYS A 402 -2.67 -21.37 8.16
C LYS A 402 -2.31 -21.84 9.57
N LEU A 403 -2.16 -20.91 10.51
CA LEU A 403 -1.88 -21.20 11.91
C LEU A 403 -3.15 -21.16 12.77
N ILE A 404 -4.13 -20.35 12.37
CA ILE A 404 -5.38 -20.07 13.10
C ILE A 404 -6.56 -20.25 12.16
#